data_0e63c08acee69562a43dc3c5d4be65a6
#
_entry.id   0e63c08acee69562a43dc3c5d4be65a6
#
_cell.length_a   1.000
_cell.length_b   1.000
_cell.length_c   1.000
_cell.angle_alpha   90.00
_cell.angle_beta   90.00
_cell.angle_gamma   90.00
#
_symmetry.space_group_name_H-M   'P 1'
#
loop_
_entity.id
_entity.type
_entity.pdbx_description
1 polymer ?
#
loop_
_entity_poly.entity_id
_entity_poly.type
_entity_poly.pdbx_seq_one_letter_code
_entity_poly.pdbx_strand_id
1 'polypeptide(L)'
;MCDLFYQLPRNVLAIFSGRNLLWYASAVILTIIIVTSGGDWAYYRWTRVGAFFELARPALALGMFMPVLWPLAVLVAGLASKNRRLITTAWALGQAAFLAYLITTCNKAITGRRPPPFHGHAGMLGQNGPALVDSSHGFQFGFLRGGIFWGWPSGHTTVAFSMALCLIMLYRRSKVVVLFGLLYAFYIGLAVSVTIHWFSEFTAGAIIGSVIGMTVGRSFRTKLLSSRFPGGKACKNFDEQQ
;
A
#
# COMPACT_ATOMS: atom_id res chain seq x y z
N MET A 1 20.57 16.64 7.89
CA MET A 1 20.59 15.50 6.95
C MET A 1 19.15 15.07 6.66
N CYS A 2 18.87 14.73 5.44
CA CYS A 2 17.53 14.27 5.02
C CYS A 2 17.25 12.90 5.66
N ASP A 3 16.29 12.85 6.59
CA ASP A 3 15.96 11.64 7.35
C ASP A 3 15.19 10.60 6.52
N LEU A 4 14.91 10.89 5.23
CA LEU A 4 14.25 9.96 4.30
C LEU A 4 15.02 8.62 4.19
N PHE A 5 16.33 8.67 4.27
CA PHE A 5 17.21 7.49 4.17
C PHE A 5 17.56 6.87 5.53
N TYR A 6 16.88 7.29 6.61
CA TYR A 6 17.11 6.72 7.93
C TYR A 6 16.91 5.21 7.94
N GLN A 7 17.97 4.46 8.23
CA GLN A 7 18.00 2.99 8.24
C GLN A 7 17.41 2.33 6.98
N LEU A 8 17.41 3.00 5.83
CA LEU A 8 16.81 2.50 4.60
C LEU A 8 17.29 1.09 4.21
N PRO A 9 18.61 0.79 4.16
CA PRO A 9 19.07 -0.57 3.81
C PRO A 9 18.59 -1.62 4.82
N ARG A 10 18.60 -1.30 6.11
CA ARG A 10 18.10 -2.19 7.18
C ARG A 10 16.60 -2.43 7.04
N ASN A 11 15.83 -1.39 6.73
CA ASN A 11 14.39 -1.53 6.51
C ASN A 11 14.10 -2.39 5.28
N VAL A 12 14.83 -2.22 4.18
CA VAL A 12 14.70 -3.08 2.99
C VAL A 12 14.98 -4.53 3.33
N LEU A 13 16.09 -4.83 4.00
CA LEU A 13 16.42 -6.19 4.42
C LEU A 13 15.36 -6.77 5.36
N ALA A 14 14.87 -6.00 6.32
CA ALA A 14 13.85 -6.44 7.27
C ALA A 14 12.50 -6.74 6.59
N ILE A 15 12.13 -5.98 5.55
CA ILE A 15 10.92 -6.24 4.76
C ILE A 15 10.96 -7.65 4.14
N PHE A 16 12.12 -8.10 3.67
CA PHE A 16 12.30 -9.38 3.00
C PHE A 16 12.93 -10.46 3.88
N SER A 17 12.80 -10.40 5.20
CA SER A 17 13.43 -11.36 6.11
C SER A 17 12.47 -11.88 7.19
N GLY A 18 12.84 -13.01 7.79
CA GLY A 18 12.16 -13.60 8.93
C GLY A 18 10.66 -13.86 8.66
N ARG A 19 9.82 -13.55 9.63
CA ARG A 19 8.36 -13.75 9.54
C ARG A 19 7.69 -12.95 8.42
N ASN A 20 8.33 -11.89 7.92
CA ASN A 20 7.75 -11.10 6.84
C ASN A 20 7.66 -11.89 5.53
N LEU A 21 8.54 -12.87 5.30
CA LEU A 21 8.45 -13.77 4.15
C LEU A 21 7.16 -14.60 4.15
N LEU A 22 6.65 -14.98 5.33
CA LEU A 22 5.37 -15.69 5.44
C LEU A 22 4.20 -14.84 4.94
N TRP A 23 4.24 -13.53 5.20
CA TRP A 23 3.22 -12.61 4.69
C TRP A 23 3.31 -12.45 3.16
N TYR A 24 4.53 -12.41 2.59
CA TYR A 24 4.67 -12.44 1.13
C TYR A 24 4.16 -13.76 0.55
N ALA A 25 4.49 -14.88 1.16
CA ALA A 25 3.97 -16.18 0.73
C ALA A 25 2.44 -16.22 0.81
N SER A 26 1.83 -15.69 1.89
CA SER A 26 0.38 -15.61 2.01
C SER A 26 -0.25 -14.71 0.94
N ALA A 27 0.39 -13.60 0.58
CA ALA A 27 -0.09 -12.74 -0.51
C ALA A 27 -0.11 -13.47 -1.86
N VAL A 28 0.91 -14.25 -2.15
CA VAL A 28 0.97 -15.10 -3.36
C VAL A 28 -0.08 -16.20 -3.32
N ILE A 29 -0.17 -16.95 -2.23
CA ILE A 29 -1.14 -18.05 -2.07
C ILE A 29 -2.58 -17.54 -2.21
N LEU A 30 -2.92 -16.45 -1.51
CA LEU A 30 -4.26 -15.85 -1.61
C LEU A 30 -4.55 -15.35 -3.04
N THR A 31 -3.55 -14.78 -3.71
CA THR A 31 -3.72 -14.41 -5.12
C THR A 31 -4.05 -15.63 -5.98
N ILE A 32 -3.31 -16.72 -5.83
CA ILE A 32 -3.56 -17.97 -6.58
C ILE A 32 -4.98 -18.46 -6.30
N ILE A 33 -5.39 -18.54 -5.04
CA ILE A 33 -6.73 -19.01 -4.65
C ILE A 33 -7.81 -18.13 -5.26
N ILE A 34 -7.72 -16.80 -5.16
CA ILE A 34 -8.73 -15.86 -5.68
C ILE A 34 -8.81 -15.95 -7.21
N VAL A 35 -7.66 -16.03 -7.89
CA VAL A 35 -7.61 -16.13 -9.36
C VAL A 35 -8.19 -17.46 -9.83
N THR A 36 -7.73 -18.59 -9.26
CA THR A 36 -8.15 -19.93 -9.72
C THR A 36 -9.60 -20.26 -9.35
N SER A 37 -10.15 -19.67 -8.30
CA SER A 37 -11.57 -19.81 -7.95
C SER A 37 -12.51 -18.94 -8.80
N GLY A 38 -11.97 -18.10 -9.70
CA GLY A 38 -12.78 -17.13 -10.45
C GLY A 38 -13.25 -15.93 -9.61
N GLY A 39 -12.71 -15.78 -8.38
CA GLY A 39 -13.09 -14.72 -7.43
C GLY A 39 -12.87 -13.31 -7.98
N ASP A 40 -11.78 -13.09 -8.71
CA ASP A 40 -11.49 -11.80 -9.36
C ASP A 40 -12.56 -11.41 -10.37
N TRP A 41 -12.97 -12.37 -11.22
CA TRP A 41 -13.99 -12.11 -12.24
C TRP A 41 -15.39 -11.93 -11.64
N ALA A 42 -15.72 -12.72 -10.61
CA ALA A 42 -16.99 -12.59 -9.90
C ALA A 42 -17.08 -11.22 -9.20
N TYR A 43 -16.01 -10.81 -8.50
CA TYR A 43 -15.91 -9.50 -7.86
C TYR A 43 -16.00 -8.35 -8.87
N TYR A 44 -15.29 -8.46 -10.00
CA TYR A 44 -15.32 -7.48 -11.08
C TYR A 44 -16.76 -7.25 -11.59
N ARG A 45 -17.50 -8.31 -11.87
CA ARG A 45 -18.87 -8.20 -12.37
C ARG A 45 -19.83 -7.60 -11.34
N TRP A 46 -19.63 -7.92 -10.07
CA TRP A 46 -20.50 -7.46 -8.99
C TRP A 46 -20.26 -5.99 -8.63
N THR A 47 -19.03 -5.50 -8.65
CA THR A 47 -18.71 -4.17 -8.09
C THR A 47 -18.71 -3.04 -9.10
N ARG A 48 -18.61 -3.32 -10.40
CA ARG A 48 -18.55 -2.28 -11.44
C ARG A 48 -19.91 -1.79 -11.94
N VAL A 49 -20.89 -1.82 -11.08
CA VAL A 49 -22.26 -1.40 -11.38
C VAL A 49 -22.73 -0.32 -10.42
N GLY A 50 -23.44 0.70 -10.95
CA GLY A 50 -24.15 1.69 -10.15
C GLY A 50 -23.27 2.52 -9.21
N ALA A 51 -23.79 2.79 -8.02
CA ALA A 51 -23.19 3.72 -7.05
C ALA A 51 -21.79 3.30 -6.56
N PHE A 52 -21.46 2.02 -6.50
CA PHE A 52 -20.15 1.54 -6.07
C PHE A 52 -19.03 2.09 -6.95
N PHE A 53 -19.22 2.08 -8.26
CA PHE A 53 -18.22 2.57 -9.20
C PHE A 53 -18.03 4.08 -9.08
N GLU A 54 -19.12 4.84 -8.96
CA GLU A 54 -19.05 6.30 -8.82
C GLU A 54 -18.37 6.72 -7.52
N LEU A 55 -18.67 6.06 -6.39
CA LEU A 55 -18.01 6.30 -5.11
C LEU A 55 -16.52 5.90 -5.10
N ALA A 56 -16.13 4.99 -5.97
CA ALA A 56 -14.74 4.54 -6.08
C ALA A 56 -13.85 5.48 -6.93
N ARG A 57 -14.42 6.24 -7.87
CA ARG A 57 -13.64 7.10 -8.79
C ARG A 57 -12.70 8.11 -8.12
N PRO A 58 -13.10 8.84 -7.05
CA PRO A 58 -12.21 9.80 -6.41
C PRO A 58 -10.95 9.15 -5.82
N ALA A 59 -11.01 7.86 -5.46
CA ALA A 59 -9.86 7.16 -4.88
C ALA A 59 -8.68 7.04 -5.85
N LEU A 60 -8.89 7.08 -7.16
CA LEU A 60 -7.81 7.10 -8.16
C LEU A 60 -6.93 8.33 -7.98
N ALA A 61 -7.55 9.51 -7.94
CA ALA A 61 -6.84 10.77 -7.73
C ALA A 61 -6.21 10.82 -6.33
N LEU A 62 -6.94 10.44 -5.29
CA LEU A 62 -6.42 10.41 -3.94
C LEU A 62 -5.24 9.43 -3.81
N GLY A 63 -5.36 8.22 -4.36
CA GLY A 63 -4.29 7.22 -4.34
C GLY A 63 -3.05 7.64 -5.13
N MET A 64 -3.20 8.49 -6.15
CA MET A 64 -2.11 9.01 -6.95
C MET A 64 -1.39 10.18 -6.26
N PHE A 65 -2.13 11.14 -5.71
CA PHE A 65 -1.53 12.39 -5.20
C PHE A 65 -1.19 12.35 -3.71
N MET A 66 -2.00 11.67 -2.86
CA MET A 66 -1.78 11.65 -1.41
C MET A 66 -0.43 11.06 -0.97
N PRO A 67 0.18 10.08 -1.65
CA PRO A 67 1.52 9.60 -1.32
C PRO A 67 2.60 10.69 -1.30
N VAL A 68 2.44 11.74 -2.06
CA VAL A 68 3.35 12.90 -2.10
C VAL A 68 2.82 14.04 -1.24
N LEU A 69 1.55 14.40 -1.40
CA LEU A 69 0.96 15.57 -0.74
C LEU A 69 0.92 15.41 0.77
N TRP A 70 0.59 14.23 1.28
CA TRP A 70 0.47 14.03 2.72
C TRP A 70 1.81 14.13 3.46
N PRO A 71 2.88 13.40 3.08
CA PRO A 71 4.19 13.60 3.70
C PRO A 71 4.67 15.04 3.61
N LEU A 72 4.45 15.71 2.46
CA LEU A 72 4.84 17.10 2.26
C LEU A 72 4.07 18.05 3.18
N ALA A 73 2.74 17.90 3.29
CA ALA A 73 1.92 18.72 4.17
C ALA A 73 2.34 18.56 5.65
N VAL A 74 2.59 17.33 6.09
CA VAL A 74 3.08 17.06 7.45
C VAL A 74 4.48 17.63 7.66
N LEU A 75 5.35 17.60 6.65
CA LEU A 75 6.69 18.22 6.71
C LEU A 75 6.59 19.73 6.87
N VAL A 76 5.79 20.39 6.02
CA VAL A 76 5.58 21.85 6.08
C VAL A 76 5.01 22.26 7.44
N ALA A 77 3.99 21.56 7.93
CA ALA A 77 3.42 21.81 9.26
C ALA A 77 4.46 21.60 10.38
N GLY A 78 5.31 20.58 10.25
CA GLY A 78 6.38 20.29 11.19
C GLY A 78 7.47 21.35 11.22
N LEU A 79 7.86 21.86 10.04
CA LEU A 79 8.85 22.93 9.91
C LEU A 79 8.30 24.26 10.45
N ALA A 80 7.08 24.63 10.07
CA ALA A 80 6.42 25.86 10.52
C ALA A 80 6.24 25.89 12.05
N SER A 81 5.84 24.76 12.64
CA SER A 81 5.66 24.64 14.09
C SER A 81 6.94 24.26 14.85
N LYS A 82 8.07 24.10 14.15
CA LYS A 82 9.35 23.61 14.72
C LYS A 82 9.19 22.28 15.49
N ASN A 83 8.20 21.47 15.09
CA ASN A 83 7.85 20.23 15.77
C ASN A 83 8.61 19.04 15.16
N ARG A 84 9.69 18.62 15.84
CA ARG A 84 10.55 17.51 15.41
C ARG A 84 9.78 16.19 15.23
N ARG A 85 8.70 15.98 15.99
CA ARG A 85 7.87 14.77 15.86
C ARG A 85 7.14 14.75 14.52
N LEU A 86 6.55 15.85 14.10
CA LEU A 86 5.89 15.96 12.78
C LEU A 86 6.91 15.81 11.66
N ILE A 87 8.08 16.44 11.75
CA ILE A 87 9.15 16.31 10.76
C ILE A 87 9.58 14.83 10.62
N THR A 88 9.78 14.13 11.73
CA THR A 88 10.12 12.70 11.70
C THR A 88 8.99 11.85 11.12
N THR A 89 7.73 12.18 11.43
CA THR A 89 6.55 11.51 10.85
C THR A 89 6.49 11.70 9.34
N ALA A 90 6.76 12.90 8.84
CA ALA A 90 6.79 13.18 7.40
C ALA A 90 7.83 12.31 6.66
N TRP A 91 9.04 12.22 7.23
CA TRP A 91 10.09 11.36 6.65
C TRP A 91 9.74 9.88 6.70
N ALA A 92 9.11 9.42 7.78
CA ALA A 92 8.65 8.03 7.89
C ALA A 92 7.58 7.70 6.84
N LEU A 93 6.59 8.59 6.66
CA LEU A 93 5.55 8.44 5.64
C LEU A 93 6.14 8.46 4.22
N GLY A 94 7.07 9.39 3.95
CA GLY A 94 7.77 9.47 2.66
C GLY A 94 8.57 8.20 2.36
N GLN A 95 9.31 7.66 3.33
CA GLN A 95 10.06 6.40 3.16
C GLN A 95 9.11 5.22 2.96
N ALA A 96 8.01 5.14 3.71
CA ALA A 96 7.03 4.07 3.57
C ALA A 96 6.38 4.08 2.17
N ALA A 97 5.98 5.26 1.68
CA ALA A 97 5.44 5.43 0.33
C ALA A 97 6.46 5.08 -0.75
N PHE A 98 7.69 5.55 -0.61
CA PHE A 98 8.78 5.30 -1.55
C PHE A 98 9.10 3.81 -1.67
N LEU A 99 9.29 3.11 -0.54
CA LEU A 99 9.58 1.68 -0.54
C LEU A 99 8.40 0.85 -1.10
N ALA A 100 7.17 1.22 -0.75
CA ALA A 100 5.98 0.57 -1.28
C ALA A 100 5.88 0.73 -2.80
N TYR A 101 6.12 1.93 -3.31
CA TYR A 101 6.14 2.20 -4.75
C TYR A 101 7.25 1.42 -5.46
N LEU A 102 8.47 1.45 -4.94
CA LEU A 102 9.62 0.74 -5.52
C LEU A 102 9.39 -0.78 -5.58
N ILE A 103 8.99 -1.37 -4.47
CA ILE A 103 8.75 -2.82 -4.36
C ILE A 103 7.62 -3.25 -5.31
N THR A 104 6.51 -2.50 -5.37
CA THR A 104 5.42 -2.82 -6.30
C THR A 104 5.83 -2.66 -7.75
N THR A 105 6.60 -1.64 -8.09
CA THR A 105 7.11 -1.45 -9.46
C THR A 105 8.00 -2.61 -9.89
N CYS A 106 8.91 -3.08 -9.02
CA CYS A 106 9.72 -4.27 -9.29
C CYS A 106 8.87 -5.53 -9.49
N ASN A 107 7.85 -5.75 -8.65
CA ASN A 107 6.95 -6.89 -8.82
C ASN A 107 6.14 -6.80 -10.12
N LYS A 108 5.64 -5.62 -10.47
CA LYS A 108 4.91 -5.40 -11.73
C LYS A 108 5.77 -5.66 -12.95
N ALA A 109 7.03 -5.22 -12.91
CA ALA A 109 7.99 -5.48 -13.99
C ALA A 109 8.22 -6.97 -14.28
N ILE A 110 7.94 -7.84 -13.30
CA ILE A 110 8.13 -9.30 -13.44
C ILE A 110 6.82 -10.02 -13.74
N THR A 111 5.69 -9.55 -13.18
CA THR A 111 4.40 -10.25 -13.27
C THR A 111 3.55 -9.83 -14.46
N GLY A 112 3.67 -8.59 -14.91
CA GLY A 112 3.03 -8.05 -16.11
C GLY A 112 1.53 -8.38 -16.24
N ARG A 113 0.77 -8.39 -15.15
CA ARG A 113 -0.63 -8.80 -15.17
C ARG A 113 -1.51 -7.76 -15.86
N ARG A 114 -2.35 -8.22 -16.80
CA ARG A 114 -3.31 -7.33 -17.49
C ARG A 114 -4.35 -6.76 -16.52
N PRO A 115 -4.66 -5.44 -16.61
CA PRO A 115 -5.70 -4.83 -15.79
C PRO A 115 -7.08 -5.38 -16.16
N PRO A 116 -8.08 -5.27 -15.28
CA PRO A 116 -9.46 -5.54 -15.65
C PRO A 116 -9.91 -4.64 -16.80
N PRO A 117 -10.82 -5.12 -17.67
CA PRO A 117 -11.36 -4.33 -18.77
C PRO A 117 -11.93 -3.00 -18.25
N PHE A 118 -11.48 -1.88 -18.81
CA PHE A 118 -11.96 -0.56 -18.42
C PHE A 118 -13.16 -0.21 -19.30
N HIS A 119 -14.37 -0.33 -18.74
CA HIS A 119 -15.58 0.18 -19.36
C HIS A 119 -15.96 1.47 -18.65
N GLY A 120 -15.82 2.58 -19.35
CA GLY A 120 -16.35 3.86 -18.90
C GLY A 120 -17.89 3.79 -18.92
N HIS A 121 -18.51 3.84 -17.76
CA HIS A 121 -19.95 3.74 -17.48
C HIS A 121 -20.55 2.34 -17.59
N ALA A 122 -21.17 1.91 -16.51
CA ALA A 122 -21.99 0.68 -16.44
C ALA A 122 -23.16 0.66 -17.43
N GLY A 123 -23.51 1.78 -18.05
CA GLY A 123 -24.51 1.87 -19.11
C GLY A 123 -23.99 1.51 -20.49
N MET A 124 -22.68 1.34 -20.68
CA MET A 124 -22.08 0.95 -21.96
C MET A 124 -21.85 -0.58 -22.09
N LEU A 125 -22.28 -1.38 -21.14
CA LEU A 125 -22.62 -2.77 -21.40
C LEU A 125 -23.92 -2.80 -22.25
N GLY A 126 -23.92 -1.94 -23.29
CA GLY A 126 -25.00 -1.91 -24.26
C GLY A 126 -25.16 -3.30 -24.85
N GLN A 127 -26.41 -3.66 -25.08
CA GLN A 127 -26.85 -4.95 -25.61
C GLN A 127 -26.11 -5.42 -26.88
N ASN A 128 -25.19 -4.63 -27.44
CA ASN A 128 -24.45 -4.86 -28.69
C ASN A 128 -22.92 -4.72 -28.54
N GLY A 129 -22.36 -4.65 -27.32
CA GLY A 129 -20.91 -4.67 -27.13
C GLY A 129 -20.32 -6.07 -27.22
N PRO A 130 -19.02 -6.22 -27.57
CA PRO A 130 -18.39 -7.54 -27.57
C PRO A 130 -18.48 -8.16 -26.17
N ALA A 131 -18.74 -9.47 -26.12
CA ALA A 131 -18.83 -10.20 -24.87
C ALA A 131 -17.57 -9.96 -24.03
N LEU A 132 -17.75 -9.59 -22.75
CA LEU A 132 -16.65 -9.42 -21.81
C LEU A 132 -15.98 -10.77 -21.58
N VAL A 133 -14.71 -10.85 -21.95
CA VAL A 133 -13.89 -12.05 -21.74
C VAL A 133 -13.15 -11.89 -20.41
N ASP A 134 -13.17 -12.95 -19.60
CA ASP A 134 -12.39 -13.01 -18.37
C ASP A 134 -10.88 -12.94 -18.68
N SER A 135 -10.25 -11.87 -18.29
CA SER A 135 -8.81 -11.64 -18.41
C SER A 135 -8.07 -11.69 -17.07
N SER A 136 -8.74 -12.15 -16.00
CA SER A 136 -8.17 -12.17 -14.65
C SER A 136 -6.94 -13.09 -14.51
N HIS A 137 -6.80 -14.08 -15.38
CA HIS A 137 -5.65 -14.97 -15.46
C HIS A 137 -4.48 -14.44 -16.30
N GLY A 138 -4.58 -13.23 -16.85
CA GLY A 138 -3.67 -12.67 -17.86
C GLY A 138 -2.31 -12.20 -17.31
N PHE A 139 -1.54 -13.10 -16.67
CA PHE A 139 -0.16 -12.81 -16.26
C PHE A 139 0.80 -12.96 -17.45
N GLN A 140 1.75 -12.03 -17.55
CA GLN A 140 2.81 -12.02 -18.56
C GLN A 140 4.18 -12.08 -17.86
N PHE A 141 4.44 -13.21 -17.20
CA PHE A 141 5.68 -13.37 -16.43
C PHE A 141 6.93 -13.16 -17.28
N GLY A 142 7.88 -12.41 -16.73
CA GLY A 142 9.16 -12.07 -17.33
C GLY A 142 9.45 -10.58 -17.27
N PHE A 143 10.72 -10.21 -17.33
CA PHE A 143 11.17 -8.84 -17.12
C PHE A 143 10.56 -7.88 -18.18
N LEU A 144 9.81 -6.90 -17.70
CA LEU A 144 9.16 -5.81 -18.46
C LEU A 144 8.15 -6.25 -19.53
N ARG A 145 7.69 -7.49 -19.57
CA ARG A 145 6.71 -7.96 -20.58
C ARG A 145 5.37 -7.23 -20.50
N GLY A 146 4.92 -6.85 -19.30
CA GLY A 146 3.73 -6.00 -19.09
C GLY A 146 4.08 -4.55 -18.73
N GLY A 147 5.35 -4.14 -18.81
CA GLY A 147 5.81 -2.84 -18.35
C GLY A 147 5.84 -2.74 -16.82
N ILE A 148 5.80 -1.49 -16.30
CA ILE A 148 5.88 -1.21 -14.85
C ILE A 148 4.58 -0.65 -14.28
N PHE A 149 3.62 -0.32 -15.14
CA PHE A 149 2.35 0.27 -14.71
C PHE A 149 1.27 -0.79 -14.42
N TRP A 150 1.27 -1.87 -15.19
CA TRP A 150 0.31 -2.97 -15.09
C TRP A 150 0.98 -4.19 -14.50
N GLY A 151 0.32 -4.81 -13.53
CA GLY A 151 0.85 -6.00 -12.88
C GLY A 151 0.45 -6.11 -11.42
N TRP A 152 0.84 -7.21 -10.84
CA TRP A 152 0.62 -7.55 -9.45
C TRP A 152 1.80 -7.09 -8.58
N PRO A 153 1.55 -6.60 -7.35
CA PRO A 153 0.27 -6.26 -6.71
C PRO A 153 -0.23 -4.85 -7.08
N SER A 154 -1.39 -4.43 -6.52
CA SER A 154 -1.89 -3.06 -6.66
C SER A 154 -0.96 -2.05 -5.99
N GLY A 155 -0.41 -1.11 -6.79
CA GLY A 155 0.48 -0.07 -6.27
C GLY A 155 -0.23 0.92 -5.34
N HIS A 156 -1.42 1.40 -5.72
CA HIS A 156 -2.22 2.30 -4.90
C HIS A 156 -2.53 1.70 -3.53
N THR A 157 -2.95 0.44 -3.50
CA THR A 157 -3.24 -0.29 -2.26
C THR A 157 -1.98 -0.45 -1.40
N THR A 158 -0.86 -0.89 -2.01
CA THR A 158 0.38 -1.12 -1.27
C THR A 158 0.88 0.18 -0.62
N VAL A 159 0.85 1.29 -1.34
CA VAL A 159 1.28 2.59 -0.82
C VAL A 159 0.33 3.08 0.27
N ALA A 160 -0.98 2.99 0.05
CA ALA A 160 -1.96 3.44 1.04
C ALA A 160 -1.85 2.66 2.36
N PHE A 161 -1.77 1.32 2.31
CA PHE A 161 -1.57 0.48 3.49
C PHE A 161 -0.20 0.74 4.14
N SER A 162 0.85 0.92 3.37
CA SER A 162 2.18 1.22 3.90
C SER A 162 2.19 2.53 4.69
N MET A 163 1.63 3.60 4.15
CA MET A 163 1.55 4.88 4.84
C MET A 163 0.66 4.81 6.09
N ALA A 164 -0.51 4.17 5.98
CA ALA A 164 -1.44 4.02 7.08
C ALA A 164 -0.83 3.23 8.25
N LEU A 165 -0.25 2.05 7.97
CA LEU A 165 0.36 1.22 9.00
C LEU A 165 1.64 1.85 9.57
N CYS A 166 2.42 2.59 8.77
CA CYS A 166 3.53 3.40 9.27
C CYS A 166 3.03 4.43 10.28
N LEU A 167 2.00 5.19 9.94
CA LEU A 167 1.42 6.21 10.83
C LEU A 167 0.85 5.57 12.11
N ILE A 168 0.13 4.46 12.00
CA ILE A 168 -0.40 3.71 13.12
C ILE A 168 0.73 3.24 14.06
N MET A 169 1.85 2.74 13.51
CA MET A 169 3.00 2.34 14.33
C MET A 169 3.63 3.50 15.10
N LEU A 170 3.68 4.70 14.52
CA LEU A 170 4.18 5.90 15.17
C LEU A 170 3.26 6.39 16.29
N TYR A 171 1.93 6.23 16.12
CA TYR A 171 0.90 6.78 17.01
C TYR A 171 -0.03 5.70 17.57
N ARG A 172 0.49 4.54 17.96
CA ARG A 172 -0.27 3.33 18.39
C ARG A 172 -1.34 3.58 19.46
N ARG A 173 -1.16 4.58 20.30
CA ARG A 173 -2.10 4.90 21.38
C ARG A 173 -3.26 5.80 20.93
N SER A 174 -3.20 6.38 19.75
CA SER A 174 -4.25 7.26 19.21
C SER A 174 -5.28 6.46 18.44
N LYS A 175 -6.43 6.22 19.04
CA LYS A 175 -7.56 5.53 18.38
C LYS A 175 -8.02 6.26 17.11
N VAL A 176 -7.93 7.60 17.11
CA VAL A 176 -8.26 8.44 15.94
C VAL A 176 -7.33 8.13 14.77
N VAL A 177 -6.00 8.08 15.00
CA VAL A 177 -5.02 7.76 13.96
C VAL A 177 -5.23 6.34 13.44
N VAL A 178 -5.52 5.38 14.31
CA VAL A 178 -5.81 3.99 13.90
C VAL A 178 -7.06 3.95 13.02
N LEU A 179 -8.15 4.56 13.46
CA LEU A 179 -9.42 4.56 12.72
C LEU A 179 -9.27 5.22 11.35
N PHE A 180 -8.79 6.47 11.30
CA PHE A 180 -8.66 7.19 10.02
C PHE A 180 -7.60 6.60 9.11
N GLY A 181 -6.50 6.06 9.66
CA GLY A 181 -5.49 5.34 8.88
C GLY A 181 -6.07 4.11 8.19
N LEU A 182 -6.82 3.29 8.92
CA LEU A 182 -7.48 2.12 8.34
C LEU A 182 -8.57 2.51 7.34
N LEU A 183 -9.42 3.48 7.66
CA LEU A 183 -10.45 3.98 6.73
C LEU A 183 -9.82 4.45 5.41
N TYR A 184 -8.74 5.23 5.48
CA TYR A 184 -8.01 5.66 4.28
C TYR A 184 -7.47 4.47 3.48
N ALA A 185 -6.77 3.53 4.14
CA ALA A 185 -6.15 2.40 3.46
C ALA A 185 -7.19 1.50 2.77
N PHE A 186 -8.27 1.18 3.48
CA PHE A 186 -9.36 0.37 2.92
C PHE A 186 -10.14 1.11 1.83
N TYR A 187 -10.41 2.41 2.01
CA TYR A 187 -11.09 3.19 0.97
C TYR A 187 -10.28 3.20 -0.33
N ILE A 188 -8.98 3.58 -0.27
CA ILE A 188 -8.14 3.57 -1.46
C ILE A 188 -8.03 2.16 -2.05
N GLY A 189 -7.73 1.16 -1.22
CA GLY A 189 -7.50 -0.20 -1.70
C GLY A 189 -8.73 -0.83 -2.36
N LEU A 190 -9.89 -0.76 -1.70
CA LEU A 190 -11.13 -1.31 -2.25
C LEU A 190 -11.61 -0.51 -3.47
N ALA A 191 -11.56 0.81 -3.42
CA ALA A 191 -12.03 1.64 -4.54
C ALA A 191 -11.17 1.44 -5.81
N VAL A 192 -9.83 1.29 -5.68
CA VAL A 192 -9.02 1.00 -6.87
C VAL A 192 -9.23 -0.43 -7.39
N SER A 193 -9.63 -1.38 -6.55
CA SER A 193 -10.00 -2.73 -6.99
C SER A 193 -11.34 -2.73 -7.74
N VAL A 194 -12.24 -1.81 -7.42
CA VAL A 194 -13.47 -1.59 -8.17
C VAL A 194 -13.20 -0.94 -9.53
N THR A 195 -12.14 -0.15 -9.68
CA THR A 195 -11.89 0.65 -10.89
C THR A 195 -10.85 0.07 -11.84
N ILE A 196 -9.62 -0.10 -11.40
CA ILE A 196 -8.46 -0.39 -12.29
C ILE A 196 -7.66 -1.63 -11.90
N HIS A 197 -7.95 -2.26 -10.76
CA HIS A 197 -7.23 -3.42 -10.27
C HIS A 197 -8.16 -4.62 -10.06
N TRP A 198 -7.55 -5.81 -9.97
CA TRP A 198 -8.23 -7.02 -9.55
C TRP A 198 -8.33 -7.10 -8.02
N PHE A 199 -9.31 -7.82 -7.49
CA PHE A 199 -9.47 -8.00 -6.04
C PHE A 199 -8.28 -8.72 -5.39
N SER A 200 -7.69 -9.69 -6.07
CA SER A 200 -6.47 -10.35 -5.62
C SER A 200 -5.26 -9.41 -5.57
N GLU A 201 -5.18 -8.42 -6.47
CA GLU A 201 -4.15 -7.38 -6.43
C GLU A 201 -4.33 -6.43 -5.24
N PHE A 202 -5.57 -6.11 -4.87
CA PHE A 202 -5.89 -5.41 -3.64
C PHE A 202 -5.44 -6.21 -2.42
N THR A 203 -5.82 -7.50 -2.34
CA THR A 203 -5.48 -8.38 -1.21
C THR A 203 -3.97 -8.47 -1.01
N ALA A 204 -3.23 -8.72 -2.07
CA ALA A 204 -1.78 -8.78 -2.01
C ALA A 204 -1.15 -7.42 -1.66
N GLY A 205 -1.66 -6.34 -2.25
CA GLY A 205 -1.20 -4.97 -1.97
C GLY A 205 -1.42 -4.58 -0.50
N ALA A 206 -2.54 -4.97 0.09
CA ALA A 206 -2.84 -4.72 1.50
C ALA A 206 -1.85 -5.46 2.42
N ILE A 207 -1.55 -6.72 2.15
CA ILE A 207 -0.61 -7.52 2.93
C ILE A 207 0.81 -6.94 2.81
N ILE A 208 1.31 -6.77 1.59
CA ILE A 208 2.67 -6.28 1.33
C ILE A 208 2.85 -4.87 1.88
N GLY A 209 1.88 -3.98 1.64
CA GLY A 209 1.89 -2.63 2.17
C GLY A 209 1.92 -2.59 3.69
N SER A 210 1.16 -3.48 4.36
CA SER A 210 1.17 -3.60 5.82
C SER A 210 2.55 -3.99 6.35
N VAL A 211 3.23 -4.95 5.73
CA VAL A 211 4.60 -5.34 6.11
C VAL A 211 5.56 -4.17 6.00
N ILE A 212 5.52 -3.46 4.87
CA ILE A 212 6.39 -2.29 4.62
C ILE A 212 6.12 -1.20 5.67
N GLY A 213 4.86 -0.82 5.85
CA GLY A 213 4.47 0.24 6.78
C GLY A 213 4.81 -0.06 8.22
N MET A 214 4.56 -1.29 8.68
CA MET A 214 4.93 -1.72 10.03
C MET A 214 6.44 -1.70 10.24
N THR A 215 7.23 -2.15 9.26
CA THR A 215 8.69 -2.19 9.34
C THR A 215 9.27 -0.78 9.45
N VAL A 216 8.89 0.12 8.54
CA VAL A 216 9.33 1.53 8.55
C VAL A 216 8.85 2.23 9.80
N GLY A 217 7.58 2.07 10.17
CA GLY A 217 6.99 2.70 11.34
C GLY A 217 7.67 2.29 12.65
N ARG A 218 8.05 1.01 12.83
CA ARG A 218 8.82 0.54 13.99
C ARG A 218 10.21 1.20 14.05
N SER A 219 10.91 1.24 12.92
CA SER A 219 12.24 1.86 12.79
C SER A 219 12.20 3.34 13.21
N PHE A 220 11.28 4.14 12.65
CA PHE A 220 11.16 5.56 12.99
C PHE A 220 10.59 5.81 14.39
N ARG A 221 9.78 4.91 14.93
CA ARG A 221 9.30 5.00 16.31
C ARG A 221 10.45 4.91 17.31
N THR A 222 11.41 4.02 17.10
CA THR A 222 12.62 3.93 17.92
C THR A 222 13.36 5.26 17.92
N LYS A 223 13.50 5.91 16.76
CA LYS A 223 14.08 7.25 16.63
C LYS A 223 13.32 8.31 17.44
N LEU A 224 11.97 8.30 17.38
CA LEU A 224 11.14 9.24 18.15
C LEU A 224 11.28 9.05 19.66
N LEU A 225 11.43 7.83 20.13
CA LEU A 225 11.60 7.52 21.55
C LEU A 225 12.99 7.93 22.05
N SER A 226 14.04 7.63 21.29
CA SER A 226 15.42 8.01 21.66
C SER A 226 15.63 9.52 21.72
N SER A 227 14.93 10.29 20.89
CA SER A 227 15.00 11.77 20.93
C SER A 227 14.31 12.39 22.14
N ARG A 228 13.45 11.68 22.87
CA ARG A 228 12.79 12.13 24.09
C ARG A 228 13.65 12.01 25.36
N PHE A 229 14.65 11.13 25.33
CA PHE A 229 15.53 10.85 26.47
C PHE A 229 17.01 10.94 26.03
N PRO A 230 17.51 12.17 25.75
CA PRO A 230 18.92 12.35 25.44
C PRO A 230 19.72 12.14 26.74
N GLY A 231 20.24 10.95 26.99
CA GLY A 231 21.00 10.58 28.17
C GLY A 231 20.54 9.32 28.91
N GLY A 232 19.41 8.75 28.57
CA GLY A 232 19.00 7.45 29.09
C GLY A 232 19.75 6.31 28.38
N LYS A 233 20.47 5.48 29.14
CA LYS A 233 20.97 4.18 28.66
C LYS A 233 19.79 3.50 27.99
N ALA A 234 19.87 3.30 26.68
CA ALA A 234 18.83 2.68 25.87
C ALA A 234 18.33 1.43 26.59
N CYS A 235 17.03 1.32 26.79
CA CYS A 235 16.38 0.12 27.28
C CYS A 235 16.81 -1.10 26.44
N LYS A 236 17.85 -1.82 26.89
CA LYS A 236 18.23 -3.13 26.35
C LYS A 236 17.19 -4.20 26.68
N ASN A 237 16.20 -3.90 27.53
CA ASN A 237 15.26 -4.89 28.08
C ASN A 237 13.89 -4.90 27.39
N PHE A 238 13.72 -4.29 26.22
CA PHE A 238 12.43 -4.29 25.51
C PHE A 238 12.32 -5.31 24.37
N ASP A 239 13.46 -5.90 23.98
CA ASP A 239 13.51 -6.88 22.86
C ASP A 239 13.41 -8.34 23.35
N GLU A 240 13.41 -8.62 24.67
CA GLU A 240 13.33 -9.98 25.21
C GLU A 240 11.91 -10.43 25.61
N GLN A 241 10.88 -9.58 25.39
CA GLN A 241 9.48 -9.92 25.74
C GLN A 241 8.52 -9.82 24.55
N GLN A 242 8.95 -10.25 23.33
CA GLN A 242 7.98 -10.49 22.25
C GLN A 242 8.29 -11.75 21.48
#